data_b178a17024ec134af4064b4f280584f4
#
_entry.id   b178a17024ec134af4064b4f280584f4
#
_cell.length_a   1.000
_cell.length_b   1.000
_cell.length_c   1.000
_cell.angle_alpha   90.00
_cell.angle_beta   90.00
_cell.angle_gamma   90.00
#
_symmetry.space_group_name_H-M   'P 1'
#
loop_
_entity.id
_entity.type
_entity.pdbx_description
1 polymer ?
#
loop_
_entity_poly.entity_id
_entity_poly.type
_entity_poly.pdbx_seq_one_letter_code
_entity_poly.pdbx_strand_id
1 'polypeptide(L)'
;MMRTQITPQAKIDYISKWIHEYLIDNSLKSLIIGVSGGIDSAVVSTLCAMTGVPTFVVSMPIRQVDTQHDLSLTHCWWLKGRYPNVTHITKNLTSIFEQFEDTFSSEENDLAFANTRARLRMTALYQIAQFNNGLVVGTGNKVEDFGVGFYTKYGDGGVDISPIADCMKSEVWEMGQEMGVNQAIINAIPTDGLWDDGRNDEDQLGMTYKQLEEAMLGRGDQNNIDRFLKLQAINSHKMNPIPICYL
;
A
#
# COMPACT_ATOMS: atom_id res chain seq x y z
N MET A 1 19.92 -5.00 -21.20
CA MET A 1 19.14 -3.99 -21.95
C MET A 1 18.88 -2.84 -21.01
N MET A 2 19.30 -1.61 -21.35
CA MET A 2 18.87 -0.41 -20.60
C MET A 2 17.36 -0.29 -20.80
N ARG A 3 16.56 -0.35 -19.70
CA ARG A 3 15.14 0.06 -19.77
C ARG A 3 15.14 1.51 -20.27
N THR A 4 14.50 1.78 -21.39
CA THR A 4 14.23 3.15 -21.83
C THR A 4 13.51 3.82 -20.66
N GLN A 5 14.03 4.92 -20.17
CA GLN A 5 13.47 5.62 -19.01
C GLN A 5 12.08 6.14 -19.41
N ILE A 6 11.04 5.47 -18.94
CA ILE A 6 9.65 5.87 -19.19
C ILE A 6 9.37 7.09 -18.28
N THR A 7 8.82 8.16 -18.84
CA THR A 7 8.52 9.37 -18.06
C THR A 7 7.46 9.09 -16.98
N PRO A 8 7.45 9.85 -15.86
CA PRO A 8 6.41 9.71 -14.83
C PRO A 8 5.01 9.82 -15.42
N GLN A 9 4.75 10.77 -16.30
CA GLN A 9 3.44 10.92 -16.96
C GLN A 9 3.05 9.69 -17.78
N ALA A 10 3.95 9.11 -18.54
CA ALA A 10 3.67 7.92 -19.34
C ALA A 10 3.39 6.69 -18.46
N LYS A 11 4.02 6.58 -17.28
CA LYS A 11 3.69 5.54 -16.29
C LYS A 11 2.29 5.75 -15.71
N ILE A 12 1.97 6.98 -15.33
CA ILE A 12 0.65 7.37 -14.82
C ILE A 12 -0.45 6.98 -15.80
N ASP A 13 -0.29 7.38 -17.07
CA ASP A 13 -1.27 7.11 -18.12
C ASP A 13 -1.44 5.60 -18.35
N TYR A 14 -0.32 4.87 -18.41
CA TYR A 14 -0.32 3.42 -18.60
C TYR A 14 -1.00 2.69 -17.45
N ILE A 15 -0.65 3.02 -16.20
CA ILE A 15 -1.19 2.35 -15.02
C ILE A 15 -2.68 2.66 -14.85
N SER A 16 -3.10 3.92 -15.01
CA SER A 16 -4.52 4.29 -14.92
C SER A 16 -5.35 3.56 -15.98
N LYS A 17 -4.84 3.47 -17.21
CA LYS A 17 -5.47 2.71 -18.29
C LYS A 17 -5.57 1.22 -17.95
N TRP A 18 -4.49 0.61 -17.44
CA TRP A 18 -4.46 -0.79 -17.05
C TRP A 18 -5.46 -1.10 -15.94
N ILE A 19 -5.58 -0.24 -14.91
CA ILE A 19 -6.58 -0.37 -13.83
C ILE A 19 -8.00 -0.38 -14.42
N HIS A 20 -8.27 0.58 -15.33
CA HIS A 20 -9.58 0.69 -15.98
C HIS A 20 -9.92 -0.57 -16.79
N GLU A 21 -9.02 -1.01 -17.66
CA GLU A 21 -9.19 -2.19 -18.51
C GLU A 21 -9.41 -3.46 -17.66
N TYR A 22 -8.59 -3.67 -16.61
CA TYR A 22 -8.73 -4.81 -15.71
C TYR A 22 -10.12 -4.86 -15.05
N LEU A 23 -10.61 -3.72 -14.58
CA LEU A 23 -11.93 -3.64 -13.96
C LEU A 23 -13.04 -4.01 -14.96
N ILE A 24 -13.00 -3.50 -16.18
CA ILE A 24 -13.99 -3.76 -17.23
C ILE A 24 -13.96 -5.23 -17.66
N ASP A 25 -12.78 -5.78 -17.91
CA ASP A 25 -12.58 -7.17 -18.33
C ASP A 25 -13.13 -8.19 -17.31
N ASN A 26 -13.11 -7.81 -16.01
CA ASN A 26 -13.66 -8.64 -14.94
C ASN A 26 -15.12 -8.28 -14.57
N SER A 27 -15.79 -7.43 -15.34
CA SER A 27 -17.20 -7.03 -15.13
C SER A 27 -17.48 -6.45 -13.75
N LEU A 28 -16.50 -5.75 -13.17
CA LEU A 28 -16.59 -5.06 -11.89
C LEU A 28 -16.92 -3.58 -12.08
N LYS A 29 -17.36 -2.88 -11.01
CA LYS A 29 -17.99 -1.57 -11.14
C LYS A 29 -17.27 -0.46 -10.38
N SER A 30 -16.39 -0.80 -9.45
CA SER A 30 -15.76 0.19 -8.58
C SER A 30 -14.38 -0.23 -8.11
N LEU A 31 -13.60 0.76 -7.65
CA LEU A 31 -12.27 0.59 -7.07
C LEU A 31 -12.32 0.99 -5.59
N ILE A 32 -11.77 0.16 -4.72
CA ILE A 32 -11.73 0.40 -3.28
C ILE A 32 -10.28 0.44 -2.82
N ILE A 33 -9.86 1.56 -2.19
CA ILE A 33 -8.47 1.78 -1.78
C ILE A 33 -8.42 2.29 -0.35
N GLY A 34 -7.58 1.66 0.48
CA GLY A 34 -7.19 2.21 1.77
C GLY A 34 -6.23 3.39 1.60
N VAL A 35 -6.50 4.51 2.26
CA VAL A 35 -5.64 5.69 2.24
C VAL A 35 -5.01 5.87 3.61
N SER A 36 -3.70 5.60 3.71
CA SER A 36 -2.95 5.66 4.97
C SER A 36 -2.41 7.06 5.31
N GLY A 37 -2.27 7.93 4.31
CA GLY A 37 -1.54 9.19 4.40
C GLY A 37 -0.10 9.11 3.91
N GLY A 38 0.38 7.91 3.53
CA GLY A 38 1.67 7.69 2.86
C GLY A 38 1.60 7.87 1.36
N ILE A 39 2.78 8.05 0.73
CA ILE A 39 2.90 8.36 -0.70
C ILE A 39 2.33 7.26 -1.61
N ASP A 40 2.52 5.98 -1.29
CA ASP A 40 2.04 4.87 -2.13
C ASP A 40 0.52 4.90 -2.23
N SER A 41 -0.18 5.00 -1.09
CA SER A 41 -1.64 5.09 -1.06
C SER A 41 -2.17 6.35 -1.75
N ALA A 42 -1.43 7.46 -1.66
CA ALA A 42 -1.80 8.71 -2.33
C ALA A 42 -1.66 8.58 -3.86
N VAL A 43 -0.58 7.98 -4.35
CA VAL A 43 -0.34 7.72 -5.78
C VAL A 43 -1.39 6.77 -6.31
N VAL A 44 -1.61 5.61 -5.69
CA VAL A 44 -2.57 4.61 -6.18
C VAL A 44 -4.00 5.14 -6.18
N SER A 45 -4.43 5.82 -5.11
CA SER A 45 -5.78 6.39 -5.06
C SER A 45 -6.00 7.48 -6.10
N THR A 46 -4.95 8.25 -6.44
CA THR A 46 -5.01 9.24 -7.54
C THR A 46 -5.10 8.54 -8.91
N LEU A 47 -4.30 7.50 -9.14
CA LEU A 47 -4.38 6.68 -10.37
C LEU A 47 -5.77 6.08 -10.56
N CYS A 48 -6.37 5.55 -9.48
CA CYS A 48 -7.75 5.05 -9.50
C CYS A 48 -8.77 6.14 -9.81
N ALA A 49 -8.63 7.32 -9.21
CA ALA A 49 -9.51 8.46 -9.48
C ALA A 49 -9.44 8.91 -10.95
N MET A 50 -8.25 8.89 -11.57
CA MET A 50 -8.03 9.24 -12.97
C MET A 50 -8.70 8.29 -13.96
N THR A 51 -9.04 7.07 -13.56
CA THR A 51 -9.77 6.12 -14.43
C THR A 51 -11.18 6.57 -14.79
N GLY A 52 -11.75 7.49 -14.00
CA GLY A 52 -13.15 7.96 -14.15
C GLY A 52 -14.21 6.99 -13.63
N VAL A 53 -13.84 5.78 -13.18
CA VAL A 53 -14.82 4.83 -12.60
C VAL A 53 -15.10 5.14 -11.13
N PRO A 54 -16.23 4.71 -10.55
CA PRO A 54 -16.54 4.90 -9.15
C PRO A 54 -15.39 4.42 -8.26
N THR A 55 -14.82 5.32 -7.47
CA THR A 55 -13.63 5.08 -6.64
C THR A 55 -13.92 5.43 -5.19
N PHE A 56 -13.78 4.45 -4.30
CA PHE A 56 -13.97 4.62 -2.87
C PHE A 56 -12.62 4.69 -2.18
N VAL A 57 -12.28 5.87 -1.64
CA VAL A 57 -11.08 6.09 -0.82
C VAL A 57 -11.45 5.96 0.65
N VAL A 58 -10.80 5.03 1.35
CA VAL A 58 -11.22 4.60 2.70
C VAL A 58 -10.14 4.92 3.72
N SER A 59 -10.48 5.77 4.70
CA SER A 59 -9.66 6.04 5.88
C SER A 59 -10.09 5.11 7.02
N MET A 60 -9.16 4.36 7.61
CA MET A 60 -9.45 3.31 8.61
C MET A 60 -8.53 3.46 9.84
N PRO A 61 -8.73 4.49 10.68
CA PRO A 61 -7.92 4.66 11.86
C PRO A 61 -8.10 3.50 12.86
N ILE A 62 -6.97 3.02 13.42
CA ILE A 62 -6.89 2.12 14.57
C ILE A 62 -5.85 2.73 15.50
N ARG A 63 -6.25 3.48 16.54
CA ARG A 63 -5.37 4.26 17.42
C ARG A 63 -4.29 5.05 16.64
N GLN A 64 -4.68 5.56 15.45
CA GLN A 64 -3.75 6.24 14.56
C GLN A 64 -3.25 7.54 15.18
N VAL A 65 -1.98 7.85 14.98
CA VAL A 65 -1.42 9.15 15.33
C VAL A 65 -2.11 10.25 14.49
N ASP A 66 -2.55 11.33 15.14
CA ASP A 66 -3.36 12.38 14.51
C ASP A 66 -2.73 12.94 13.22
N THR A 67 -1.41 13.16 13.23
CA THR A 67 -0.71 13.71 12.06
C THR A 67 -0.80 12.83 10.81
N GLN A 68 -0.74 11.51 10.94
CA GLN A 68 -0.89 10.58 9.82
C GLN A 68 -2.35 10.51 9.37
N HIS A 69 -3.27 10.49 10.32
CA HIS A 69 -4.69 10.50 10.01
C HIS A 69 -5.09 11.79 9.27
N ASP A 70 -4.57 12.94 9.68
CA ASP A 70 -4.80 14.23 9.03
C ASP A 70 -4.27 14.26 7.59
N LEU A 71 -3.10 13.66 7.32
CA LEU A 71 -2.59 13.51 5.94
C LEU A 71 -3.51 12.64 5.09
N SER A 72 -4.00 11.52 5.64
CA SER A 72 -4.98 10.66 4.97
C SER A 72 -6.26 11.43 4.62
N LEU A 73 -6.85 12.14 5.59
CA LEU A 73 -8.06 12.95 5.38
C LEU A 73 -7.83 14.07 4.37
N THR A 74 -6.71 14.79 4.48
CA THR A 74 -6.36 15.88 3.55
C THR A 74 -6.29 15.37 2.12
N HIS A 75 -5.68 14.19 1.89
CA HIS A 75 -5.61 13.60 0.56
C HIS A 75 -6.99 13.15 0.06
N CYS A 76 -7.79 12.53 0.89
CA CYS A 76 -9.16 12.12 0.53
C CYS A 76 -10.03 13.33 0.14
N TRP A 77 -9.94 14.45 0.86
CA TRP A 77 -10.65 15.68 0.52
C TRP A 77 -10.15 16.30 -0.78
N TRP A 78 -8.83 16.30 -1.01
CA TRP A 78 -8.23 16.77 -2.25
C TRP A 78 -8.72 15.95 -3.46
N LEU A 79 -8.74 14.61 -3.36
CA LEU A 79 -9.27 13.74 -4.41
C LEU A 79 -10.75 14.00 -4.68
N LYS A 80 -11.57 14.08 -3.63
CA LYS A 80 -13.01 14.32 -3.76
C LYS A 80 -13.31 15.68 -4.40
N GLY A 81 -12.50 16.71 -4.12
CA GLY A 81 -12.65 18.04 -4.74
C GLY A 81 -12.22 18.08 -6.22
N ARG A 82 -11.34 17.19 -6.64
CA ARG A 82 -10.76 17.16 -8.00
C ARG A 82 -11.44 16.16 -8.93
N TYR A 83 -11.94 15.04 -8.39
CA TYR A 83 -12.50 13.95 -9.18
C TYR A 83 -13.93 13.62 -8.74
N PRO A 84 -14.95 13.84 -9.61
CA PRO A 84 -16.35 13.65 -9.26
C PRO A 84 -16.74 12.18 -9.03
N ASN A 85 -15.93 11.24 -9.50
CA ASN A 85 -16.12 9.81 -9.32
C ASN A 85 -15.59 9.28 -7.97
N VAL A 86 -15.01 10.14 -7.13
CA VAL A 86 -14.42 9.76 -5.85
C VAL A 86 -15.41 9.93 -4.70
N THR A 87 -15.58 8.87 -3.91
CA THR A 87 -16.32 8.88 -2.65
C THR A 87 -15.37 8.59 -1.49
N HIS A 88 -15.34 9.44 -0.47
CA HIS A 88 -14.57 9.23 0.75
C HIS A 88 -15.44 8.54 1.82
N ILE A 89 -14.88 7.50 2.43
CA ILE A 89 -15.48 6.74 3.53
C ILE A 89 -14.49 6.71 4.71
N THR A 90 -14.95 7.03 5.90
CA THR A 90 -14.19 6.83 7.14
C THR A 90 -14.79 5.69 7.95
N LYS A 91 -13.97 4.71 8.33
CA LYS A 91 -14.32 3.59 9.21
C LYS A 91 -13.32 3.51 10.36
N ASN A 92 -13.69 4.01 11.53
CA ASN A 92 -12.87 3.83 12.72
C ASN A 92 -12.99 2.38 13.21
N LEU A 93 -11.87 1.66 13.20
CA LEU A 93 -11.79 0.25 13.57
C LEU A 93 -11.20 0.04 14.98
N THR A 94 -10.95 1.10 15.73
CA THR A 94 -10.30 1.05 17.06
C THR A 94 -11.04 0.11 18.01
N SER A 95 -12.36 0.25 18.15
CA SER A 95 -13.14 -0.59 19.08
C SER A 95 -13.14 -2.07 18.70
N ILE A 96 -13.11 -2.38 17.40
CA ILE A 96 -13.02 -3.77 16.92
C ILE A 96 -11.64 -4.35 17.25
N PHE A 97 -10.59 -3.56 17.06
CA PHE A 97 -9.24 -3.96 17.40
C PHE A 97 -9.04 -4.18 18.90
N GLU A 98 -9.59 -3.29 19.76
CA GLU A 98 -9.56 -3.42 21.21
C GLU A 98 -10.27 -4.70 21.70
N GLN A 99 -11.42 -5.03 21.14
CA GLN A 99 -12.09 -6.30 21.42
C GLN A 99 -11.27 -7.52 21.01
N PHE A 100 -10.50 -7.38 19.92
CA PHE A 100 -9.58 -8.44 19.49
C PHE A 100 -8.41 -8.61 20.47
N GLU A 101 -7.80 -7.51 20.91
CA GLU A 101 -6.75 -7.53 21.94
C GLU A 101 -7.24 -8.19 23.24
N ASP A 102 -8.42 -7.79 23.73
CA ASP A 102 -9.02 -8.38 24.94
C ASP A 102 -9.24 -9.89 24.79
N THR A 103 -9.71 -10.34 23.62
CA THR A 103 -9.98 -11.75 23.35
C THR A 103 -8.70 -12.60 23.32
N PHE A 104 -7.60 -12.03 22.82
CA PHE A 104 -6.30 -12.70 22.65
C PHE A 104 -5.24 -12.20 23.64
N SER A 105 -5.64 -11.75 24.80
CA SER A 105 -4.72 -11.23 25.84
C SER A 105 -3.72 -12.26 26.38
N SER A 106 -4.01 -13.55 26.24
CA SER A 106 -3.09 -14.65 26.58
C SER A 106 -2.03 -14.93 25.52
N GLU A 107 -2.25 -14.49 24.27
CA GLU A 107 -1.35 -14.61 23.12
C GLU A 107 -0.73 -13.25 22.74
N GLU A 108 -0.49 -12.40 23.75
CA GLU A 108 0.04 -11.05 23.55
C GLU A 108 1.40 -11.06 22.84
N ASN A 109 1.43 -10.39 21.68
CA ASN A 109 2.64 -10.20 20.89
C ASN A 109 2.46 -8.97 19.98
N ASP A 110 3.34 -7.99 20.12
CA ASP A 110 3.26 -6.71 19.38
C ASP A 110 3.19 -6.91 17.87
N LEU A 111 4.03 -7.80 17.30
CA LEU A 111 4.02 -8.07 15.87
C LEU A 111 2.73 -8.76 15.42
N ALA A 112 2.18 -9.66 16.25
CA ALA A 112 0.91 -10.32 15.94
C ALA A 112 -0.23 -9.28 15.92
N PHE A 113 -0.28 -8.36 16.87
CA PHE A 113 -1.27 -7.30 16.92
C PHE A 113 -1.08 -6.26 15.81
N ALA A 114 0.16 -5.88 15.46
CA ALA A 114 0.45 -5.05 14.30
C ALA A 114 -0.11 -5.68 13.01
N ASN A 115 0.18 -6.96 12.77
CA ASN A 115 -0.37 -7.71 11.64
C ASN A 115 -1.91 -7.84 11.70
N THR A 116 -2.50 -7.89 12.88
CA THR A 116 -3.95 -7.91 13.05
C THR A 116 -4.58 -6.58 12.62
N ARG A 117 -3.96 -5.43 12.91
CA ARG A 117 -4.40 -4.12 12.41
C ARG A 117 -4.48 -4.11 10.88
N ALA A 118 -3.43 -4.61 10.19
CA ALA A 118 -3.41 -4.69 8.74
C ALA A 118 -4.54 -5.59 8.20
N ARG A 119 -4.78 -6.77 8.82
CA ARG A 119 -5.84 -7.70 8.41
C ARG A 119 -7.25 -7.17 8.67
N LEU A 120 -7.49 -6.47 9.77
CA LEU A 120 -8.78 -5.82 10.04
C LEU A 120 -9.09 -4.74 9.00
N ARG A 121 -8.10 -3.93 8.61
CA ARG A 121 -8.26 -2.97 7.53
C ARG A 121 -8.60 -3.67 6.21
N MET A 122 -7.92 -4.75 5.87
CA MET A 122 -8.21 -5.52 4.66
C MET A 122 -9.62 -6.13 4.69
N THR A 123 -10.04 -6.70 5.81
CA THR A 123 -11.42 -7.20 5.99
C THR A 123 -12.45 -6.10 5.73
N ALA A 124 -12.22 -4.88 6.23
CA ALA A 124 -13.12 -3.74 6.01
C ALA A 124 -13.15 -3.31 4.52
N LEU A 125 -12.00 -3.31 3.84
CA LEU A 125 -11.92 -3.00 2.40
C LEU A 125 -12.70 -4.01 1.57
N TYR A 126 -12.56 -5.31 1.82
CA TYR A 126 -13.31 -6.35 1.11
C TYR A 126 -14.82 -6.30 1.41
N GLN A 127 -15.22 -5.94 2.63
CA GLN A 127 -16.65 -5.72 2.93
C GLN A 127 -17.23 -4.59 2.08
N ILE A 128 -16.48 -3.50 1.90
CA ILE A 128 -16.89 -2.37 1.06
C ILE A 128 -16.85 -2.77 -0.42
N ALA A 129 -15.84 -3.50 -0.85
CA ALA A 129 -15.68 -3.96 -2.22
C ALA A 129 -16.83 -4.88 -2.64
N GLN A 130 -17.15 -5.87 -1.84
CA GLN A 130 -18.26 -6.80 -2.12
C GLN A 130 -19.61 -6.07 -2.22
N PHE A 131 -19.85 -5.11 -1.32
CA PHE A 131 -21.09 -4.32 -1.34
C PHE A 131 -21.23 -3.48 -2.60
N ASN A 132 -20.12 -2.96 -3.15
CA ASN A 132 -20.09 -2.08 -4.33
C ASN A 132 -19.74 -2.81 -5.64
N ASN A 133 -19.68 -4.13 -5.65
CA ASN A 133 -19.21 -4.93 -6.79
C ASN A 133 -17.88 -4.43 -7.34
N GLY A 134 -16.87 -4.30 -6.47
CA GLY A 134 -15.60 -3.66 -6.77
C GLY A 134 -14.38 -4.49 -6.43
N LEU A 135 -13.21 -3.94 -6.80
CA LEU A 135 -11.88 -4.47 -6.53
C LEU A 135 -11.22 -3.77 -5.35
N VAL A 136 -10.52 -4.51 -4.51
CA VAL A 136 -9.56 -3.96 -3.56
C VAL A 136 -8.23 -3.72 -4.26
N VAL A 137 -7.81 -2.44 -4.30
CA VAL A 137 -6.58 -2.03 -4.98
C VAL A 137 -5.45 -1.89 -3.97
N GLY A 138 -4.39 -2.66 -4.18
CA GLY A 138 -3.18 -2.66 -3.37
C GLY A 138 -2.27 -1.47 -3.63
N THR A 139 -1.52 -1.11 -2.62
CA THR A 139 -0.59 0.03 -2.62
C THR A 139 0.87 -0.38 -2.47
N GLY A 140 1.16 -1.69 -2.54
CA GLY A 140 2.51 -2.23 -2.44
C GLY A 140 3.36 -1.90 -3.66
N ASN A 141 4.57 -1.41 -3.41
CA ASN A 141 5.54 -1.08 -4.44
C ASN A 141 6.57 -2.21 -4.63
N LYS A 142 7.37 -2.09 -5.68
CA LYS A 142 8.33 -3.12 -6.09
C LYS A 142 9.35 -3.45 -5.01
N VAL A 143 9.82 -2.47 -4.27
CA VAL A 143 10.92 -2.62 -3.32
C VAL A 143 10.44 -3.29 -2.03
N GLU A 144 9.32 -2.83 -1.50
CA GLU A 144 8.75 -3.30 -0.25
C GLU A 144 8.14 -4.70 -0.41
N ASP A 145 7.07 -4.80 -1.20
CA ASP A 145 6.28 -6.02 -1.28
C ASP A 145 6.96 -7.11 -2.09
N PHE A 146 7.47 -6.73 -3.27
CA PHE A 146 8.01 -7.69 -4.25
C PHE A 146 9.53 -7.81 -4.17
N GLY A 147 10.21 -6.93 -3.44
CA GLY A 147 11.63 -6.99 -3.14
C GLY A 147 11.93 -7.77 -1.87
N VAL A 148 11.56 -7.20 -0.73
CA VAL A 148 11.90 -7.74 0.61
C VAL A 148 10.72 -8.39 1.34
N GLY A 149 9.51 -8.35 0.80
CA GLY A 149 8.31 -8.91 1.42
C GLY A 149 7.90 -8.14 2.69
N PHE A 150 8.03 -6.82 2.69
CA PHE A 150 7.67 -5.95 3.80
C PHE A 150 6.18 -5.63 3.78
N TYR A 151 5.36 -6.61 4.07
CA TYR A 151 3.91 -6.51 4.17
C TYR A 151 3.33 -7.63 5.04
N THR A 152 2.10 -7.47 5.48
CA THR A 152 1.34 -8.50 6.19
C THR A 152 0.58 -9.39 5.19
N LYS A 153 0.89 -10.69 5.18
CA LYS A 153 0.14 -11.66 4.37
C LYS A 153 -1.33 -11.67 4.77
N TYR A 154 -2.22 -11.49 3.80
CA TYR A 154 -3.68 -11.32 3.98
C TYR A 154 -4.10 -10.03 4.72
N GLY A 155 -3.13 -9.15 5.03
CA GLY A 155 -3.38 -7.77 5.40
C GLY A 155 -3.23 -6.89 4.17
N ASP A 156 -2.33 -5.92 4.21
CA ASP A 156 -2.01 -5.02 3.09
C ASP A 156 -1.54 -5.74 1.81
N GLY A 157 -0.95 -6.95 1.94
CA GLY A 157 -0.64 -7.81 0.78
C GLY A 157 -1.80 -8.66 0.26
N GLY A 158 -2.99 -8.63 0.88
CA GLY A 158 -4.13 -9.45 0.50
C GLY A 158 -5.13 -8.73 -0.42
N VAL A 159 -4.68 -8.23 -1.56
CA VAL A 159 -5.42 -7.37 -2.50
C VAL A 159 -5.78 -8.09 -3.79
N ASP A 160 -6.71 -7.53 -4.59
CA ASP A 160 -7.11 -8.08 -5.89
C ASP A 160 -6.14 -7.69 -7.00
N ILE A 161 -5.62 -6.46 -6.98
CA ILE A 161 -4.65 -5.94 -7.95
C ILE A 161 -3.58 -5.07 -7.27
N SER A 162 -2.37 -5.05 -7.84
CA SER A 162 -1.22 -4.28 -7.35
C SER A 162 -0.64 -3.38 -8.45
N PRO A 163 -1.22 -2.19 -8.68
CA PRO A 163 -0.90 -1.35 -9.86
C PRO A 163 0.54 -0.84 -9.89
N ILE A 164 1.16 -0.61 -8.73
CA ILE A 164 2.53 -0.08 -8.62
C ILE A 164 3.56 -1.14 -8.23
N ALA A 165 3.20 -2.43 -8.35
CA ALA A 165 4.07 -3.56 -8.02
C ALA A 165 5.39 -3.60 -8.80
N ASP A 166 5.46 -3.02 -10.00
CA ASP A 166 6.68 -2.91 -10.81
C ASP A 166 7.35 -1.52 -10.72
N CYS A 167 6.86 -0.63 -9.85
CA CYS A 167 7.42 0.70 -9.62
C CYS A 167 8.38 0.68 -8.41
N MET A 168 9.59 1.22 -8.59
CA MET A 168 10.50 1.51 -7.50
C MET A 168 9.92 2.62 -6.60
N LYS A 169 10.32 2.70 -5.34
CA LYS A 169 9.86 3.76 -4.44
C LYS A 169 10.18 5.16 -4.96
N SER A 170 11.35 5.34 -5.54
CA SER A 170 11.76 6.58 -6.21
C SER A 170 10.80 6.96 -7.34
N GLU A 171 10.37 6.01 -8.16
CA GLU A 171 9.40 6.23 -9.23
C GLU A 171 8.00 6.57 -8.69
N VAL A 172 7.61 6.04 -7.53
CA VAL A 172 6.35 6.40 -6.87
C VAL A 172 6.38 7.86 -6.41
N TRP A 173 7.49 8.33 -5.84
CA TRP A 173 7.65 9.75 -5.51
C TRP A 173 7.59 10.65 -6.74
N GLU A 174 8.26 10.29 -7.83
CA GLU A 174 8.20 11.04 -9.11
C GLU A 174 6.77 11.14 -9.65
N MET A 175 6.01 10.04 -9.65
CA MET A 175 4.60 10.05 -10.06
C MET A 175 3.75 10.90 -9.12
N GLY A 176 3.97 10.83 -7.80
CA GLY A 176 3.27 11.67 -6.83
C GLY A 176 3.47 13.16 -7.07
N GLN A 177 4.70 13.57 -7.38
CA GLN A 177 5.02 14.95 -7.74
C GLN A 177 4.33 15.38 -9.03
N GLU A 178 4.37 14.56 -10.08
CA GLU A 178 3.76 14.83 -11.38
C GLU A 178 2.23 14.97 -11.28
N MET A 179 1.58 14.15 -10.46
CA MET A 179 0.13 14.22 -10.23
C MET A 179 -0.31 15.38 -9.32
N GLY A 180 0.65 16.09 -8.69
CA GLY A 180 0.37 17.19 -7.77
C GLY A 180 -0.16 16.73 -6.41
N VAL A 181 0.27 15.56 -5.92
CA VAL A 181 0.02 15.12 -4.56
C VAL A 181 0.58 16.14 -3.57
N ASN A 182 -0.11 16.34 -2.43
CA ASN A 182 0.28 17.30 -1.41
C ASN A 182 1.74 17.10 -0.98
N GLN A 183 2.51 18.19 -0.98
CA GLN A 183 3.92 18.18 -0.62
C GLN A 183 4.18 17.63 0.80
N ALA A 184 3.23 17.79 1.72
CA ALA A 184 3.34 17.21 3.05
C ALA A 184 3.36 15.67 3.02
N ILE A 185 2.63 15.04 2.09
CA ILE A 185 2.64 13.59 1.88
C ILE A 185 3.92 13.15 1.17
N ILE A 186 4.36 13.90 0.16
CA ILE A 186 5.62 13.61 -0.56
C ILE A 186 6.82 13.63 0.37
N ASN A 187 6.82 14.57 1.34
CA ASN A 187 7.91 14.74 2.31
C ASN A 187 7.71 13.92 3.60
N ALA A 188 6.59 13.24 3.77
CA ALA A 188 6.35 12.41 4.94
C ALA A 188 7.32 11.23 4.97
N ILE A 189 7.86 10.95 6.15
CA ILE A 189 8.70 9.75 6.35
C ILE A 189 7.82 8.53 6.20
N PRO A 190 8.18 7.55 5.33
CA PRO A 190 7.41 6.33 5.16
C PRO A 190 7.29 5.53 6.45
N THR A 191 6.06 5.09 6.74
CA THR A 191 5.74 4.25 7.89
C THR A 191 4.52 3.38 7.57
N ASP A 192 4.54 2.14 8.05
CA ASP A 192 3.42 1.20 7.92
C ASP A 192 2.21 1.58 8.82
N GLY A 193 2.43 2.46 9.82
CA GLY A 193 1.38 2.91 10.73
C GLY A 193 0.74 1.79 11.56
N LEU A 194 1.49 0.72 11.82
CA LEU A 194 1.03 -0.45 12.57
C LEU A 194 1.51 -0.45 14.03
N TRP A 195 2.41 0.48 14.40
CA TRP A 195 3.07 0.53 15.69
C TRP A 195 2.69 1.79 16.47
N ASP A 196 2.56 1.66 17.77
CA ASP A 196 2.20 2.80 18.65
C ASP A 196 3.40 3.71 18.95
N ASP A 197 4.64 3.27 18.68
CA ASP A 197 5.89 4.02 18.91
C ASP A 197 6.31 4.91 17.73
N GLY A 198 5.58 4.83 16.60
CA GLY A 198 5.80 5.69 15.43
C GLY A 198 7.06 5.40 14.64
N ARG A 199 7.66 4.20 14.79
CA ARG A 199 8.83 3.78 14.01
C ARG A 199 8.58 3.87 12.50
N ASN A 200 9.62 4.22 11.74
CA ASN A 200 9.55 4.31 10.28
C ASN A 200 10.01 3.01 9.60
N ASP A 201 9.76 2.91 8.30
CA ASP A 201 10.05 1.71 7.52
C ASP A 201 11.56 1.47 7.38
N GLU A 202 12.38 2.52 7.19
CA GLU A 202 13.83 2.40 7.06
C GLU A 202 14.46 1.89 8.36
N ASP A 203 13.94 2.30 9.53
CA ASP A 203 14.37 1.77 10.83
C ASP A 203 14.06 0.26 10.96
N GLN A 204 12.87 -0.16 10.54
CA GLN A 204 12.45 -1.55 10.58
C GLN A 204 13.27 -2.42 9.61
N LEU A 205 13.50 -1.95 8.40
CA LEU A 205 14.29 -2.63 7.37
C LEU A 205 15.80 -2.54 7.66
N GLY A 206 16.23 -1.47 8.35
CA GLY A 206 17.63 -1.14 8.61
C GLY A 206 18.41 -0.81 7.33
N MET A 207 17.72 -0.28 6.34
CA MET A 207 18.24 0.20 5.06
C MET A 207 17.39 1.36 4.57
N THR A 208 18.03 2.33 3.90
CA THR A 208 17.29 3.38 3.19
C THR A 208 16.67 2.85 1.89
N TYR A 209 15.63 3.49 1.39
CA TYR A 209 15.02 3.10 0.11
C TYR A 209 16.01 3.12 -1.05
N LYS A 210 16.93 4.08 -1.06
CA LYS A 210 18.01 4.13 -2.04
C LYS A 210 18.90 2.88 -1.98
N GLN A 211 19.29 2.45 -0.78
CA GLN A 211 20.08 1.23 -0.59
C GLN A 211 19.30 -0.03 -0.99
N LEU A 212 18.01 -0.09 -0.69
CA LEU A 212 17.14 -1.19 -1.10
C LEU A 212 17.03 -1.29 -2.63
N GLU A 213 16.81 -0.18 -3.32
CA GLU A 213 16.74 -0.12 -4.78
C GLU A 213 18.07 -0.51 -5.45
N GLU A 214 19.18 0.01 -4.94
CA GLU A 214 20.51 -0.35 -5.43
C GLU A 214 20.81 -1.84 -5.23
N ALA A 215 20.52 -2.38 -4.03
CA ALA A 215 20.71 -3.79 -3.71
C ALA A 215 19.82 -4.70 -4.58
N MET A 216 18.58 -4.33 -4.81
CA MET A 216 17.65 -5.03 -5.71
C MET A 216 18.16 -5.13 -7.15
N LEU A 217 18.92 -4.12 -7.59
CA LEU A 217 19.58 -4.10 -8.90
C LEU A 217 20.95 -4.79 -8.91
N GLY A 218 21.37 -5.39 -7.80
CA GLY A 218 22.70 -5.99 -7.65
C GLY A 218 23.83 -4.94 -7.66
N ARG A 219 23.57 -3.74 -7.15
CA ARG A 219 24.48 -2.59 -7.11
C ARG A 219 24.69 -2.12 -5.67
N GLY A 220 25.71 -1.28 -5.45
CA GLY A 220 26.01 -0.69 -4.15
C GLY A 220 26.91 -1.56 -3.27
N ASP A 221 26.83 -1.35 -1.97
CA ASP A 221 27.66 -2.07 -0.98
C ASP A 221 27.23 -3.52 -0.81
N GLN A 222 28.20 -4.45 -0.73
CA GLN A 222 27.93 -5.89 -0.62
C GLN A 222 27.11 -6.22 0.65
N ASN A 223 27.34 -5.52 1.76
CA ASN A 223 26.58 -5.76 2.99
C ASN A 223 25.09 -5.42 2.81
N ASN A 224 24.78 -4.36 2.02
CA ASN A 224 23.40 -4.01 1.70
C ASN A 224 22.76 -5.07 0.80
N ILE A 225 23.48 -5.59 -0.19
CA ILE A 225 23.02 -6.68 -1.05
C ILE A 225 22.72 -7.93 -0.22
N ASP A 226 23.64 -8.32 0.66
CA ASP A 226 23.49 -9.50 1.51
C ASP A 226 22.30 -9.34 2.48
N ARG A 227 22.12 -8.13 3.04
CA ARG A 227 20.97 -7.81 3.89
C ARG A 227 19.64 -7.89 3.11
N PHE A 228 19.58 -7.30 1.92
CA PHE A 228 18.42 -7.38 1.03
C PHE A 228 18.04 -8.84 0.74
N LEU A 229 19.00 -9.64 0.32
CA LEU A 229 18.78 -11.07 0.02
C LEU A 229 18.32 -11.85 1.26
N LYS A 230 18.83 -11.52 2.44
CA LYS A 230 18.40 -12.13 3.70
C LYS A 230 16.94 -11.79 4.02
N LEU A 231 16.53 -10.52 3.88
CA LEU A 231 15.13 -10.11 4.08
C LEU A 231 14.21 -10.81 3.07
N GLN A 232 14.58 -10.83 1.80
CA GLN A 232 13.85 -11.55 0.75
C GLN A 232 13.69 -13.05 1.07
N ALA A 233 14.77 -13.71 1.49
CA ALA A 233 14.74 -15.14 1.81
C ALA A 233 13.81 -15.44 3.00
N ILE A 234 13.86 -14.65 4.07
CA ILE A 234 13.00 -14.80 5.26
C ILE A 234 11.53 -14.64 4.91
N ASN A 235 11.20 -13.70 4.02
CA ASN A 235 9.84 -13.36 3.64
C ASN A 235 9.33 -14.07 2.38
N SER A 236 10.15 -14.89 1.72
CA SER A 236 9.82 -15.53 0.44
C SER A 236 8.52 -16.33 0.47
N HIS A 237 8.20 -16.99 1.59
CA HIS A 237 6.95 -17.76 1.75
C HIS A 237 5.68 -16.90 1.67
N LYS A 238 5.78 -15.58 1.92
CA LYS A 238 4.66 -14.63 1.76
C LYS A 238 4.47 -14.21 0.30
N MET A 239 5.58 -14.10 -0.42
CA MET A 239 5.67 -13.57 -1.79
C MET A 239 5.33 -14.62 -2.85
N ASN A 240 5.53 -15.90 -2.53
CA ASN A 240 5.24 -17.00 -3.43
C ASN A 240 3.75 -17.38 -3.43
N PRO A 241 3.22 -17.94 -4.53
CA PRO A 241 1.90 -18.54 -4.55
C PRO A 241 1.72 -19.54 -3.41
N ILE A 242 0.47 -19.74 -2.99
CA ILE A 242 0.16 -20.73 -1.95
C ILE A 242 0.64 -22.12 -2.40
N PRO A 243 1.50 -22.81 -1.62
CA PRO A 243 1.96 -24.14 -1.97
C PRO A 243 0.78 -25.14 -2.05
N ILE A 244 0.76 -25.94 -3.10
CA ILE A 244 -0.26 -26.97 -3.33
C ILE A 244 0.42 -28.33 -3.22
N CYS A 245 -0.15 -29.23 -2.40
CA CYS A 245 0.26 -30.63 -2.36
C CYS A 245 -0.44 -31.37 -3.49
N TYR A 246 0.32 -31.78 -4.50
CA TYR A 246 -0.19 -32.64 -5.58
C TYR A 246 -0.03 -34.11 -5.18
N LEU A 247 -1.10 -34.93 -5.38
CA LEU A 247 -1.14 -36.37 -5.11
C LEU A 247 -0.94 -37.18 -6.37
#